data_8cc3e717d4dc5d8630bf0e421936a8d7
#
_entry.id   8cc3e717d4dc5d8630bf0e421936a8d7
#
_cell.length_a   1.000
_cell.length_b   1.000
_cell.length_c   1.000
_cell.angle_alpha   90.00
_cell.angle_beta   90.00
_cell.angle_gamma   90.00
#
_symmetry.space_group_name_H-M   'P 1'
#
loop_
_entity.id
_entity.type
_entity.pdbx_description
1 polymer ?
#
loop_
_entity_poly.entity_id
_entity_poly.type
_entity_poly.pdbx_seq_one_letter_code
_entity_poly.pdbx_strand_id
1 'polypeptide(L)'
;MKRFAITLLAAAFVASTSLSALAVGPAVIKIPAPMMGTVTFPHADHQKRIHDCKTCHHKGVAAGACTKCHGVLPNAPKAKDAFHTLCKGCHQKEHGPTNCKACHHKG
;
A
#
# COMPACT_ATOMS: atom_id res chain seq x y z
N MET A 1 10.88 -25.03 65.49
CA MET A 1 11.52 -24.73 64.21
C MET A 1 10.44 -24.54 63.15
N LYS A 2 10.16 -23.29 62.81
CA LYS A 2 9.16 -22.98 61.79
C LYS A 2 9.87 -22.71 60.48
N ARG A 3 9.68 -23.59 59.52
CA ARG A 3 10.24 -23.43 58.16
C ARG A 3 9.26 -22.55 57.38
N PHE A 4 9.64 -21.33 57.08
CA PHE A 4 8.93 -20.46 56.18
C PHE A 4 9.31 -20.89 54.73
N ALA A 5 8.37 -21.49 54.03
CA ALA A 5 8.46 -21.71 52.62
C ALA A 5 8.15 -20.39 51.89
N ILE A 6 9.17 -19.76 51.35
CA ILE A 6 8.99 -18.60 50.49
C ILE A 6 8.65 -19.14 49.12
N THR A 7 7.38 -19.09 48.76
CA THR A 7 6.94 -19.33 47.36
C THR A 7 7.24 -18.09 46.54
N LEU A 8 8.30 -18.17 45.75
CA LEU A 8 8.55 -17.18 44.73
C LEU A 8 7.50 -17.34 43.62
N LEU A 9 6.56 -16.42 43.57
CA LEU A 9 5.63 -16.28 42.46
C LEU A 9 6.42 -15.59 41.33
N ALA A 10 6.92 -16.39 40.36
CA ALA A 10 7.48 -15.83 39.16
C ALA A 10 6.31 -15.34 38.29
N ALA A 11 6.09 -14.04 38.29
CA ALA A 11 5.18 -13.42 37.34
C ALA A 11 5.85 -13.46 35.96
N ALA A 12 5.38 -14.37 35.12
CA ALA A 12 5.78 -14.41 33.73
C ALA A 12 5.16 -13.20 33.03
N PHE A 13 6.00 -12.19 32.79
CA PHE A 13 5.60 -11.02 32.00
C PHE A 13 5.61 -11.46 30.52
N VAL A 14 4.45 -11.84 29.99
CA VAL A 14 4.30 -12.07 28.57
C VAL A 14 4.22 -10.70 27.89
N ALA A 15 5.36 -10.21 27.41
CA ALA A 15 5.38 -9.05 26.54
C ALA A 15 4.76 -9.46 25.21
N SER A 16 3.46 -9.13 25.04
CA SER A 16 2.84 -9.22 23.73
C SER A 16 3.42 -8.14 22.84
N THR A 17 4.46 -8.50 22.07
CA THR A 17 4.93 -7.66 20.98
C THR A 17 3.89 -7.74 19.87
N SER A 18 2.99 -6.77 19.81
CA SER A 18 2.17 -6.55 18.63
C SER A 18 3.12 -6.18 17.50
N LEU A 19 3.38 -7.13 16.59
CA LEU A 19 4.04 -6.84 15.32
C LEU A 19 3.08 -5.97 14.50
N SER A 20 3.24 -4.66 14.60
CA SER A 20 2.67 -3.75 13.63
C SER A 20 3.31 -4.09 12.29
N ALA A 21 2.51 -4.53 11.30
CA ALA A 21 3.00 -4.71 9.94
C ALA A 21 3.53 -3.35 9.47
N LEU A 22 4.86 -3.23 9.37
CA LEU A 22 5.51 -2.02 8.88
C LEU A 22 5.17 -1.89 7.40
N ALA A 23 4.66 -0.72 6.99
CA ALA A 23 4.45 -0.39 5.59
C ALA A 23 5.79 -0.45 4.85
N VAL A 24 5.83 -1.15 3.72
CA VAL A 24 7.02 -1.28 2.88
C VAL A 24 6.98 -0.23 1.79
N GLY A 25 8.06 0.51 1.63
CA GLY A 25 8.18 1.59 0.67
C GLY A 25 7.62 2.92 1.15
N PRO A 26 7.55 3.94 0.28
CA PRO A 26 7.07 5.28 0.64
C PRO A 26 5.60 5.26 1.06
N ALA A 27 5.25 6.05 2.09
CA ALA A 27 3.87 6.19 2.54
C ALA A 27 3.00 6.92 1.51
N VAL A 28 3.58 7.85 0.78
CA VAL A 28 2.92 8.64 -0.27
C VAL A 28 3.77 8.63 -1.53
N ILE A 29 3.14 8.39 -2.65
CA ILE A 29 3.79 8.40 -3.97
C ILE A 29 3.17 9.49 -4.84
N LYS A 30 4.02 10.29 -5.49
CA LYS A 30 3.61 11.28 -6.47
C LYS A 30 3.70 10.66 -7.87
N ILE A 31 2.58 10.60 -8.55
CA ILE A 31 2.50 10.07 -9.93
C ILE A 31 2.27 11.26 -10.86
N PRO A 32 3.27 11.64 -11.68
CA PRO A 32 3.11 12.74 -12.62
C PRO A 32 2.04 12.44 -13.67
N ALA A 33 1.15 13.41 -13.90
CA ALA A 33 0.18 13.38 -14.97
C ALA A 33 0.10 14.79 -15.57
N PRO A 34 0.96 15.13 -16.53
CA PRO A 34 1.17 16.53 -16.95
C PRO A 34 -0.07 17.25 -17.42
N MET A 35 -1.01 16.55 -18.06
CA MET A 35 -2.24 17.16 -18.58
C MET A 35 -3.32 17.35 -17.51
N MET A 36 -3.44 16.42 -16.58
CA MET A 36 -4.53 16.39 -15.60
C MET A 36 -4.11 16.80 -14.19
N GLY A 37 -2.82 16.91 -13.94
CA GLY A 37 -2.26 17.18 -12.62
C GLY A 37 -1.80 15.92 -11.89
N THR A 38 -0.84 16.11 -11.00
CA THR A 38 -0.19 15.03 -10.25
C THR A 38 -1.18 14.27 -9.38
N VAL A 39 -1.06 12.95 -9.37
CA VAL A 39 -1.77 12.08 -8.43
C VAL A 39 -0.94 11.93 -7.17
N THR A 40 -1.50 12.29 -6.03
CA THR A 40 -0.90 12.00 -4.71
C THR A 40 -1.50 10.70 -4.21
N PHE A 41 -0.75 9.63 -4.34
CA PHE A 41 -1.21 8.28 -4.02
C PHE A 41 -0.83 7.90 -2.58
N PRO A 42 -1.81 7.67 -1.69
CA PRO A 42 -1.54 7.28 -0.31
C PRO A 42 -1.22 5.78 -0.23
N HIS A 43 -0.01 5.42 -0.57
CA HIS A 43 0.47 4.03 -0.67
C HIS A 43 0.28 3.26 0.64
N ALA A 44 0.65 3.86 1.78
CA ALA A 44 0.51 3.21 3.09
C ALA A 44 -0.94 2.88 3.43
N ASP A 45 -1.89 3.74 3.09
CA ASP A 45 -3.31 3.50 3.34
C ASP A 45 -3.86 2.38 2.45
N HIS A 46 -3.39 2.28 1.22
CA HIS A 46 -3.73 1.17 0.33
C HIS A 46 -3.16 -0.15 0.83
N GLN A 47 -1.94 -0.16 1.36
CA GLN A 47 -1.34 -1.35 1.96
C GLN A 47 -2.11 -1.86 3.18
N LYS A 48 -2.73 -0.97 3.96
CA LYS A 48 -3.59 -1.37 5.09
C LYS A 48 -4.87 -2.06 4.64
N ARG A 49 -5.38 -1.71 3.47
CA ARG A 49 -6.63 -2.27 2.91
C ARG A 49 -6.37 -3.52 2.07
N ILE A 50 -5.26 -3.53 1.33
CA ILE A 50 -4.91 -4.56 0.37
C ILE A 50 -3.54 -5.12 0.76
N HIS A 51 -3.54 -6.31 1.36
CA HIS A 51 -2.33 -6.92 1.89
C HIS A 51 -1.50 -7.65 0.84
N ASP A 52 -2.09 -8.02 -0.30
CA ASP A 52 -1.38 -8.65 -1.40
C ASP A 52 -0.79 -7.59 -2.33
N CYS A 53 0.52 -7.42 -2.28
CA CYS A 53 1.25 -6.47 -3.12
C CYS A 53 1.08 -6.75 -4.62
N LYS A 54 0.87 -8.00 -5.01
CA LYS A 54 0.69 -8.40 -6.41
C LYS A 54 -0.63 -7.92 -7.01
N THR A 55 -1.60 -7.53 -6.20
CA THR A 55 -2.85 -6.93 -6.70
C THR A 55 -2.56 -5.67 -7.54
N CYS A 56 -1.56 -4.89 -7.13
CA CYS A 56 -1.11 -3.70 -7.88
C CYS A 56 0.21 -3.97 -8.61
N HIS A 57 1.18 -4.59 -7.93
CA HIS A 57 2.49 -4.93 -8.49
C HIS A 57 2.44 -6.29 -9.18
N HIS A 58 1.76 -6.40 -10.32
CA HIS A 58 1.47 -7.69 -10.98
C HIS A 58 2.72 -8.44 -11.50
N LYS A 59 3.83 -7.75 -11.69
CA LYS A 59 5.14 -8.34 -12.04
C LYS A 59 6.07 -8.48 -10.83
N GLY A 60 5.54 -8.29 -9.63
CA GLY A 60 6.29 -8.31 -8.38
C GLY A 60 6.80 -6.92 -8.00
N VAL A 61 7.04 -6.73 -6.70
CA VAL A 61 7.49 -5.45 -6.14
C VAL A 61 8.85 -5.01 -6.71
N ALA A 62 9.72 -5.97 -6.99
CA ALA A 62 11.04 -5.72 -7.55
C ALA A 62 11.02 -5.09 -8.95
N ALA A 63 9.94 -5.26 -9.71
CA ALA A 63 9.78 -4.61 -11.02
C ALA A 63 9.66 -3.09 -10.92
N GLY A 64 9.31 -2.56 -9.75
CA GLY A 64 9.26 -1.13 -9.46
C GLY A 64 8.01 -0.44 -9.96
N ALA A 65 8.15 0.82 -10.39
CA ALA A 65 7.03 1.66 -10.81
C ALA A 65 6.35 1.17 -12.10
N CYS A 66 5.04 1.34 -12.18
CA CYS A 66 4.23 1.00 -13.36
C CYS A 66 4.78 1.62 -14.65
N THR A 67 5.27 2.85 -14.56
CA THR A 67 5.80 3.62 -15.69
C THR A 67 7.13 3.10 -16.26
N LYS A 68 7.77 2.14 -15.63
CA LYS A 68 8.94 1.46 -16.19
C LYS A 68 8.59 0.58 -17.39
N CYS A 69 7.37 0.10 -17.45
CA CYS A 69 6.89 -0.76 -18.54
C CYS A 69 5.73 -0.10 -19.30
N HIS A 70 4.75 0.43 -18.57
CA HIS A 70 3.57 1.05 -19.17
C HIS A 70 3.92 2.43 -19.75
N GLY A 71 3.80 2.54 -21.04
CA GLY A 71 4.22 3.71 -21.81
C GLY A 71 5.63 3.60 -22.41
N VAL A 72 6.38 2.55 -22.10
CA VAL A 72 7.74 2.27 -22.61
C VAL A 72 7.76 1.02 -23.46
N LEU A 73 7.20 -0.09 -22.95
CA LEU A 73 7.18 -1.36 -23.67
C LEU A 73 6.01 -1.39 -24.67
N PRO A 74 6.25 -1.81 -25.93
CA PRO A 74 5.21 -1.80 -26.97
C PRO A 74 4.05 -2.74 -26.69
N ASN A 75 4.26 -3.82 -25.95
CA ASN A 75 3.23 -4.82 -25.62
C ASN A 75 2.50 -4.53 -24.30
N ALA A 76 2.91 -3.52 -23.54
CA ALA A 76 2.24 -3.12 -22.33
C ALA A 76 1.23 -1.98 -22.61
N PRO A 77 0.04 -1.98 -22.00
CA PRO A 77 -0.87 -0.84 -22.10
C PRO A 77 -0.20 0.46 -21.68
N LYS A 78 -0.66 1.58 -22.20
CA LYS A 78 -0.15 2.90 -21.81
C LYS A 78 -0.41 3.14 -20.31
N ALA A 79 0.44 3.94 -19.68
CA ALA A 79 0.34 4.23 -18.25
C ALA A 79 -1.05 4.72 -17.83
N LYS A 80 -1.64 5.64 -18.60
CA LYS A 80 -3.01 6.13 -18.37
C LYS A 80 -4.02 4.99 -18.26
N ASP A 81 -3.98 4.08 -19.22
CA ASP A 81 -4.95 2.98 -19.30
C ASP A 81 -4.71 1.96 -18.18
N ALA A 82 -3.44 1.65 -17.89
CA ALA A 82 -3.07 0.74 -16.81
C ALA A 82 -3.53 1.25 -15.43
N PHE A 83 -3.25 2.51 -15.11
CA PHE A 83 -3.67 3.11 -13.85
C PHE A 83 -5.19 3.23 -13.74
N HIS A 84 -5.87 3.72 -14.77
CA HIS A 84 -7.32 3.88 -14.75
C HIS A 84 -8.04 2.54 -14.64
N THR A 85 -7.60 1.52 -15.37
CA THR A 85 -8.21 0.18 -15.27
C THR A 85 -8.04 -0.40 -13.87
N LEU A 86 -6.85 -0.30 -13.29
CA LEU A 86 -6.58 -0.84 -11.96
C LEU A 86 -7.28 -0.02 -10.86
N CYS A 87 -7.00 1.27 -10.79
CA CYS A 87 -7.46 2.12 -9.70
C CYS A 87 -8.98 2.32 -9.73
N LYS A 88 -9.52 2.74 -10.85
CA LYS A 88 -10.97 2.95 -10.99
C LYS A 88 -11.74 1.64 -10.91
N GLY A 89 -11.23 0.57 -11.50
CA GLY A 89 -11.86 -0.74 -11.44
C GLY A 89 -12.01 -1.27 -10.01
N CYS A 90 -10.97 -1.16 -9.21
CA CYS A 90 -11.01 -1.52 -7.79
C CYS A 90 -11.94 -0.58 -6.99
N HIS A 91 -11.82 0.73 -7.20
CA HIS A 91 -12.66 1.72 -6.51
C HIS A 91 -14.15 1.56 -6.82
N GLN A 92 -14.52 1.14 -8.02
CA GLN A 92 -15.92 0.84 -8.36
C GLN A 92 -16.45 -0.33 -7.53
N LYS A 93 -15.63 -1.34 -7.27
CA LYS A 93 -16.00 -2.51 -6.45
C LYS A 93 -16.02 -2.18 -4.95
N GLU A 94 -15.03 -1.42 -4.50
CA GLU A 94 -14.78 -1.14 -3.08
C GLU A 94 -15.32 0.22 -2.62
N HIS A 95 -16.12 0.88 -3.45
CA HIS A 95 -16.72 2.19 -3.17
C HIS A 95 -15.70 3.31 -2.92
N GLY A 96 -14.54 3.23 -3.57
CA GLY A 96 -13.52 4.28 -3.56
C GLY A 96 -13.84 5.41 -4.55
N PRO A 97 -13.03 6.49 -4.53
CA PRO A 97 -13.21 7.61 -5.45
C PRO A 97 -12.90 7.23 -6.90
N THR A 98 -13.71 7.70 -7.83
CA THR A 98 -13.58 7.38 -9.26
C THR A 98 -13.56 8.61 -10.18
N ASN A 99 -13.78 9.80 -9.65
CA ASN A 99 -13.76 11.03 -10.45
C ASN A 99 -12.33 11.59 -10.61
N CYS A 100 -12.13 12.39 -11.65
CA CYS A 100 -10.81 12.91 -12.00
C CYS A 100 -10.16 13.73 -10.87
N LYS A 101 -10.93 14.60 -10.25
CA LYS A 101 -10.41 15.53 -9.22
C LYS A 101 -10.12 14.85 -7.88
N ALA A 102 -10.65 13.66 -7.65
CA ALA A 102 -10.34 12.92 -6.43
C ALA A 102 -8.90 12.37 -6.42
N CYS A 103 -8.30 12.22 -7.61
CA CYS A 103 -6.96 11.69 -7.76
C CYS A 103 -5.98 12.74 -8.32
N HIS A 104 -6.40 13.48 -9.35
CA HIS A 104 -5.57 14.48 -10.02
C HIS A 104 -5.70 15.87 -9.39
N HIS A 105 -4.56 16.46 -9.05
CA HIS A 105 -4.49 17.79 -8.47
C HIS A 105 -3.52 18.66 -9.28
N LYS A 106 -4.03 19.77 -9.83
CA LYS A 106 -3.18 20.83 -10.40
C LYS A 106 -2.74 21.72 -9.25
N GLY A 107 -1.45 21.72 -9.03
CA GLY A 107 -0.82 22.57 -8.01
C GLY A 107 -0.75 24.02 -8.41
#